data_6199228475281cdc84eb4c086eefe7c3
#
_entry.id   6199228475281cdc84eb4c086eefe7c3
#
_cell.length_a   1.000
_cell.length_b   1.000
_cell.length_c   1.000
_cell.angle_alpha   90.00
_cell.angle_beta   90.00
_cell.angle_gamma   90.00
#
_symmetry.space_group_name_H-M   'P 1'
#
loop_
_entity.id
_entity.type
_entity.pdbx_description
1 polymer ?
#
loop_
_entity_poly.entity_id
_entity_poly.type
_entity_poly.pdbx_seq_one_letter_code
_entity_poly.pdbx_strand_id
1 'polypeptide(L)'
;MAAIAAPPFVSYSSLTEAEIPAAQWPIVYSSLQALKGHVQEYPGCQSFDVFVRAEGAGNVLVHCYTTWDTPGQLEVFLERGYTFERLLADIGEGLEAMRSLVMEKVF
;
A
#
# COMPACT_ATOMS: atom_id res chain seq x y z
N MET A 1 18.60 7.45 -5.03
CA MET A 1 18.58 6.92 -3.66
C MET A 1 19.94 6.30 -3.33
N ALA A 2 20.47 6.68 -2.20
CA ALA A 2 21.66 6.00 -1.73
C ALA A 2 21.27 4.58 -1.32
N ALA A 3 21.78 3.60 -2.00
CA ALA A 3 21.54 2.22 -1.61
C ALA A 3 22.30 1.93 -0.32
N ILE A 4 21.65 1.24 0.60
CA ILE A 4 22.37 0.64 1.70
C ILE A 4 23.22 -0.47 1.10
N ALA A 5 24.48 -0.52 1.44
CA ALA A 5 25.36 -1.54 0.93
C ALA A 5 24.89 -2.94 1.39
N ALA A 6 25.69 -3.91 1.35
CA ALA A 6 25.35 -5.25 1.82
C ALA A 6 24.88 -5.24 3.29
N PRO A 7 24.08 -6.23 3.72
CA PRO A 7 23.71 -7.39 2.94
C PRO A 7 22.61 -7.07 1.93
N PRO A 8 22.47 -7.91 0.88
CA PRO A 8 21.38 -7.73 -0.06
C PRO A 8 20.04 -7.89 0.65
N PHE A 9 19.08 -7.12 0.21
CA PHE A 9 17.75 -7.17 0.79
C PHE A 9 16.97 -8.36 0.24
N VAL A 10 16.08 -8.91 1.08
CA VAL A 10 15.27 -10.06 0.73
C VAL A 10 14.09 -9.65 -0.14
N SER A 11 13.52 -8.48 0.13
CA SER A 11 12.39 -7.95 -0.64
C SER A 11 12.25 -6.45 -0.37
N TYR A 12 11.31 -5.84 -1.11
CA TYR A 12 11.06 -4.41 -1.04
C TYR A 12 9.57 -4.20 -0.88
N SER A 13 9.18 -3.36 0.07
CA SER A 13 7.78 -3.16 0.40
C SER A 13 7.39 -1.69 0.32
N SER A 14 6.17 -1.44 -0.14
CA SER A 14 5.53 -0.14 0.06
C SER A 14 4.49 -0.28 1.15
N LEU A 15 4.34 0.77 1.95
CA LEU A 15 3.28 0.91 2.93
C LEU A 15 2.56 2.21 2.66
N THR A 16 1.24 2.15 2.57
CA THR A 16 0.39 3.33 2.57
C THR A 16 -0.55 3.25 3.77
N GLU A 17 -0.51 4.26 4.60
CA GLU A 17 -1.42 4.39 5.75
C GLU A 17 -2.43 5.50 5.47
N ALA A 18 -3.69 5.27 5.83
CA ALA A 18 -4.71 6.30 5.71
C ALA A 18 -5.76 6.14 6.79
N GLU A 19 -6.25 7.26 7.31
CA GLU A 19 -7.35 7.29 8.25
C GLU A 19 -8.64 7.54 7.47
N ILE A 20 -9.60 6.66 7.61
CA ILE A 20 -10.84 6.63 6.83
C ILE A 20 -12.02 6.73 7.79
N PRO A 21 -13.04 7.57 7.49
CA PRO A 21 -14.27 7.53 8.27
C PRO A 21 -14.87 6.13 8.24
N ALA A 22 -15.32 5.64 9.40
CA ALA A 22 -15.86 4.29 9.50
C ALA A 22 -17.05 4.07 8.55
N ALA A 23 -17.83 5.10 8.28
CA ALA A 23 -18.96 5.04 7.34
C ALA A 23 -18.51 4.76 5.90
N GLN A 24 -17.28 5.13 5.54
CA GLN A 24 -16.72 4.91 4.20
C GLN A 24 -15.95 3.60 4.09
N TRP A 25 -15.70 2.92 5.19
CA TRP A 25 -14.92 1.69 5.20
C TRP A 25 -15.49 0.60 4.27
N PRO A 26 -16.82 0.35 4.22
CA PRO A 26 -17.34 -0.68 3.30
C PRO A 26 -16.99 -0.42 1.84
N ILE A 27 -17.00 0.83 1.40
CA ILE A 27 -16.65 1.22 0.03
C ILE A 27 -15.15 0.98 -0.19
N VAL A 28 -14.32 1.42 0.74
CA VAL A 28 -12.87 1.23 0.69
C VAL A 28 -12.52 -0.25 0.70
N TYR A 29 -13.17 -1.04 1.54
CA TYR A 29 -12.98 -2.48 1.62
C TYR A 29 -13.23 -3.17 0.28
N SER A 30 -14.38 -2.90 -0.34
CA SER A 30 -14.71 -3.49 -1.64
C SER A 30 -13.70 -3.08 -2.72
N SER A 31 -13.28 -1.82 -2.70
CA SER A 31 -12.30 -1.31 -3.65
C SER A 31 -10.92 -1.94 -3.45
N LEU A 32 -10.54 -2.21 -2.19
CA LEU A 32 -9.29 -2.89 -1.88
C LEU A 32 -9.29 -4.34 -2.34
N GLN A 33 -10.43 -5.02 -2.29
CA GLN A 33 -10.53 -6.38 -2.82
C GLN A 33 -10.27 -6.41 -4.32
N ALA A 34 -10.81 -5.44 -5.06
CA ALA A 34 -10.54 -5.32 -6.50
C ALA A 34 -9.09 -4.92 -6.76
N LEU A 35 -8.54 -4.04 -5.93
CA LEU A 35 -7.15 -3.60 -6.04
C LEU A 35 -6.18 -4.76 -5.88
N LYS A 36 -6.45 -5.68 -4.97
CA LYS A 36 -5.60 -6.86 -4.73
C LYS A 36 -5.35 -7.63 -6.02
N GLY A 37 -6.39 -7.92 -6.78
CA GLY A 37 -6.25 -8.64 -8.04
C GLY A 37 -5.37 -7.88 -9.04
N HIS A 38 -5.57 -6.58 -9.16
CA HIS A 38 -4.77 -5.74 -10.03
C HIS A 38 -3.28 -5.74 -9.65
N VAL A 39 -2.98 -5.56 -8.36
CA VAL A 39 -1.60 -5.51 -7.88
C VAL A 39 -0.89 -6.84 -8.10
N GLN A 40 -1.56 -7.94 -7.83
CA GLN A 40 -0.98 -9.28 -7.95
C GLN A 40 -0.67 -9.69 -9.39
N GLU A 41 -1.21 -8.99 -10.38
CA GLU A 41 -0.88 -9.23 -11.79
C GLU A 41 0.48 -8.65 -12.19
N TYR A 42 1.02 -7.71 -11.42
CA TYR A 42 2.32 -7.12 -11.74
C TYR A 42 3.45 -8.11 -11.45
N PRO A 43 4.44 -8.21 -12.36
CA PRO A 43 5.59 -9.08 -12.13
C PRO A 43 6.35 -8.70 -10.85
N GLY A 44 6.72 -9.71 -10.09
CA GLY A 44 7.51 -9.53 -8.87
C GLY A 44 6.70 -9.25 -7.62
N CYS A 45 5.38 -9.15 -7.72
CA CYS A 45 4.54 -8.97 -6.53
C CYS A 45 4.51 -10.26 -5.71
N GLN A 46 5.03 -10.19 -4.49
CA GLN A 46 5.02 -11.31 -3.56
C GLN A 46 3.74 -11.35 -2.75
N SER A 47 3.26 -10.19 -2.32
CA SER A 47 2.08 -10.12 -1.47
C SER A 47 1.43 -8.75 -1.51
N PHE A 48 0.15 -8.75 -1.19
CA PHE A 48 -0.66 -7.56 -0.98
C PHE A 48 -1.43 -7.79 0.30
N ASP A 49 -1.15 -7.00 1.32
CA ASP A 49 -1.71 -7.20 2.65
C ASP A 49 -2.34 -5.91 3.17
N VAL A 50 -3.52 -6.04 3.76
CA VAL A 50 -4.23 -4.91 4.34
C VAL A 50 -4.52 -5.20 5.79
N PHE A 51 -4.14 -4.27 6.66
CA PHE A 51 -4.43 -4.33 8.08
C PHE A 51 -5.26 -3.12 8.46
N VAL A 52 -6.21 -3.29 9.36
CA VAL A 52 -7.05 -2.20 9.82
C VAL A 52 -7.09 -2.19 11.34
N ARG A 53 -7.23 -0.99 11.88
CA ARG A 53 -7.42 -0.79 13.30
C ARG A 53 -8.50 0.27 13.51
N ALA A 54 -9.47 -0.02 14.39
CA ALA A 54 -10.45 0.98 14.76
C ALA A 54 -9.75 2.08 15.56
N GLU A 55 -9.96 3.32 15.13
CA GLU A 55 -9.50 4.49 15.87
C GLU A 55 -10.66 5.11 16.62
N GLY A 56 -10.37 5.86 17.66
CA GLY A 56 -11.39 6.63 18.34
C GLY A 56 -12.04 7.64 17.39
N ALA A 57 -13.19 8.20 17.78
CA ALA A 57 -13.90 9.23 17.00
C ALA A 57 -14.48 8.73 15.66
N GLY A 58 -14.73 7.42 15.54
CA GLY A 58 -15.45 6.89 14.38
C GLY A 58 -14.62 6.74 13.12
N ASN A 59 -13.31 6.63 13.23
CA ASN A 59 -12.41 6.42 12.11
C ASN A 59 -11.77 5.04 12.15
N VAL A 60 -11.28 4.61 10.99
CA VAL A 60 -10.53 3.37 10.83
C VAL A 60 -9.16 3.72 10.23
N LEU A 61 -8.09 3.22 10.85
CA LEU A 61 -6.74 3.36 10.29
C LEU A 61 -6.45 2.14 9.42
N VAL A 62 -6.13 2.38 8.16
CA VAL A 62 -5.89 1.34 7.17
C VAL A 62 -4.41 1.34 6.80
N HIS A 63 -3.78 0.15 6.85
CA HIS A 63 -2.41 -0.06 6.42
C HIS A 63 -2.42 -1.01 5.24
N CYS A 64 -1.92 -0.54 4.09
CA CYS A 64 -1.84 -1.34 2.88
C CYS A 64 -0.37 -1.58 2.54
N TYR A 65 0.03 -2.85 2.52
CA TYR A 65 1.40 -3.26 2.17
C TYR A 65 1.42 -3.95 0.83
N THR A 66 2.41 -3.61 0.01
CA THR A 66 2.75 -4.41 -1.18
C THR A 66 4.21 -4.84 -1.04
N THR A 67 4.52 -6.08 -1.41
CA THR A 67 5.88 -6.62 -1.27
C THR A 67 6.36 -7.17 -2.61
N TRP A 68 7.59 -6.88 -2.96
CA TRP A 68 8.16 -7.09 -4.29
C TRP A 68 9.53 -7.74 -4.25
N ASP A 69 9.86 -8.49 -5.31
CA ASP A 69 11.16 -9.17 -5.42
C ASP A 69 12.31 -8.18 -5.62
N THR A 70 12.08 -7.13 -6.41
CA THR A 70 13.13 -6.15 -6.76
C THR A 70 12.62 -4.73 -6.63
N PRO A 71 13.51 -3.75 -6.39
CA PRO A 71 13.10 -2.35 -6.34
C PRO A 71 12.58 -1.82 -7.68
N GLY A 72 13.12 -2.33 -8.79
CA GLY A 72 12.64 -1.91 -10.12
C GLY A 72 11.19 -2.32 -10.37
N GLN A 73 10.80 -3.50 -9.92
CA GLN A 73 9.40 -3.96 -10.04
C GLN A 73 8.47 -3.11 -9.19
N LEU A 74 8.89 -2.76 -7.98
CA LEU A 74 8.12 -1.85 -7.14
C LEU A 74 7.97 -0.48 -7.81
N GLU A 75 9.04 0.07 -8.37
CA GLU A 75 9.00 1.36 -9.07
C GLU A 75 8.02 1.34 -10.25
N VAL A 76 8.03 0.29 -11.05
CA VAL A 76 7.10 0.15 -12.16
C VAL A 76 5.66 0.18 -11.67
N PHE A 77 5.38 -0.55 -10.59
CA PHE A 77 4.03 -0.54 -10.01
C PHE A 77 3.65 0.84 -9.48
N LEU A 78 4.55 1.52 -8.75
CA LEU A 78 4.25 2.84 -8.19
C LEU A 78 4.00 3.89 -9.28
N GLU A 79 4.69 3.78 -10.41
CA GLU A 79 4.54 4.73 -11.51
C GLU A 79 3.32 4.43 -12.39
N ARG A 80 3.05 3.16 -12.69
CA ARG A 80 2.08 2.74 -13.70
C ARG A 80 0.85 2.06 -13.14
N GLY A 81 0.97 1.46 -11.95
CA GLY A 81 -0.12 0.72 -11.36
C GLY A 81 -1.15 1.59 -10.69
N TYR A 82 -2.28 0.99 -10.38
CA TYR A 82 -3.30 1.63 -9.58
C TYR A 82 -2.99 1.35 -8.11
N THR A 83 -2.46 2.37 -7.43
CA THR A 83 -2.03 2.25 -6.03
C THR A 83 -3.17 2.57 -5.07
N PHE A 84 -3.00 2.22 -3.79
CA PHE A 84 -3.95 2.60 -2.76
C PHE A 84 -4.11 4.13 -2.67
N GLU A 85 -3.02 4.88 -2.86
CA GLU A 85 -3.10 6.34 -2.90
C GLU A 85 -4.04 6.84 -4.00
N ARG A 86 -3.93 6.28 -5.19
CA ARG A 86 -4.79 6.65 -6.32
C ARG A 86 -6.23 6.26 -6.07
N LEU A 87 -6.44 5.10 -5.48
CA LEU A 87 -7.77 4.65 -5.09
C LEU A 87 -8.41 5.63 -4.10
N LEU A 88 -7.67 6.03 -3.07
CA LEU A 88 -8.16 6.98 -2.09
C LEU A 88 -8.43 8.35 -2.72
N ALA A 89 -7.58 8.80 -3.62
CA ALA A 89 -7.79 10.06 -4.34
C ALA A 89 -9.07 10.01 -5.16
N ASP A 90 -9.34 8.90 -5.84
CA ASP A 90 -10.55 8.73 -6.64
C ASP A 90 -11.81 8.70 -5.78
N ILE A 91 -11.73 8.12 -4.60
CA ILE A 91 -12.85 8.10 -3.65
C ILE A 91 -12.99 9.46 -2.95
N GLY A 92 -11.89 10.21 -2.81
CA GLY A 92 -11.87 11.49 -2.10
C GLY A 92 -11.75 11.33 -0.59
N GLU A 93 -11.17 10.22 -0.12
CA GLU A 93 -11.05 9.92 1.30
C GLU A 93 -9.60 9.73 1.72
N GLY A 94 -9.33 9.98 3.00
CA GLY A 94 -8.04 9.66 3.62
C GLY A 94 -6.86 10.54 3.22
N LEU A 95 -7.04 11.52 2.33
CA LEU A 95 -5.94 12.28 1.74
C LEU A 95 -5.18 13.14 2.76
N GLU A 96 -5.87 13.69 3.74
CA GLU A 96 -5.26 14.58 4.74
C GLU A 96 -4.38 13.84 5.74
N ALA A 97 -4.67 12.57 5.98
CA ALA A 97 -3.97 11.74 6.96
C ALA A 97 -3.27 10.54 6.27
N MET A 98 -2.91 10.69 5.01
CA MET A 98 -2.25 9.63 4.26
C MET A 98 -0.74 9.76 4.35
N ARG A 99 -0.07 8.63 4.52
CA ARG A 99 1.38 8.54 4.53
C ARG A 99 1.83 7.31 3.74
N SER A 100 2.87 7.49 2.92
CA SER A 100 3.45 6.39 2.15
C SER A 100 4.94 6.28 2.39
N LEU A 101 5.42 5.04 2.50
CA LEU A 101 6.82 4.70 2.72
C LEU A 101 7.24 3.57 1.79
N VAL A 102 8.54 3.53 1.46
CA VAL A 102 9.16 2.38 0.83
C VAL A 102 10.23 1.84 1.78
N MET A 103 10.25 0.52 1.96
CA MET A 103 11.14 -0.14 2.92
C MET A 103 11.83 -1.34 2.27
N GLU A 104 13.03 -1.63 2.74
CA GLU A 104 13.76 -2.84 2.37
C GLU A 104 13.65 -3.87 3.50
N LYS A 105 13.35 -5.11 3.14
CA LYS A 105 13.32 -6.20 4.11
C LYS A 105 14.73 -6.76 4.27
N VAL A 106 15.22 -6.75 5.49
CA VAL A 106 16.58 -7.20 5.81
C VAL A 106 16.61 -8.72 6.05
N PHE A 107 15.61 -9.23 6.75
CA PHE A 107 15.45 -10.68 6.97
C PHE A 107 14.04 -11.05 7.42
#